data_e10497e8da8fcbf5573f67aa81a259a8
#
_entry.id   e10497e8da8fcbf5573f67aa81a259a8
#
_cell.length_a   1.000
_cell.length_b   1.000
_cell.length_c   1.000
_cell.angle_alpha   90.00
_cell.angle_beta   90.00
_cell.angle_gamma   90.00
#
_symmetry.space_group_name_H-M   'P 1'
#
loop_
_entity.id
_entity.type
_entity.pdbx_description
1 polymer ?
#
loop_
_entity_poly.entity_id
_entity_poly.type
_entity_poly.pdbx_seq_one_letter_code
_entity_poly.pdbx_strand_id
1 'polypeptide(L)' 'MAKTFVIGDRLKDEWISILDTENKKMKFAFHLAAAKEYEKEEHAIADLNAIRQTGYFEDLMVFVKDGDMARNPKDREPF' A
#
# COMPACT_ATOMS: atom_id res chain seq x y z
N MET A 1 -17.94 1.40 -8.53
CA MET A 1 -16.52 1.60 -8.78
C MET A 1 -15.72 0.64 -7.93
N ALA A 2 -14.74 0.00 -8.54
CA ALA A 2 -13.92 -0.95 -7.81
C ALA A 2 -12.97 -0.22 -6.87
N LYS A 3 -12.95 -0.64 -5.62
CA LYS A 3 -11.96 -0.18 -4.66
C LYS A 3 -10.77 -1.11 -4.76
N THR A 4 -9.58 -0.55 -4.65
CA THR A 4 -8.35 -1.32 -4.65
C THR A 4 -7.60 -1.06 -3.34
N PHE A 5 -6.57 -1.85 -3.12
CA PHE A 5 -5.74 -1.72 -1.92
C PHE A 5 -4.33 -1.34 -2.34
N VAL A 6 -3.70 -0.49 -1.57
CA VAL A 6 -2.34 -0.02 -1.83
C VAL A 6 -1.52 -0.11 -0.55
N ILE A 7 -0.22 -0.18 -0.70
CA ILE A 7 0.71 -0.21 0.43
C ILE A 7 1.55 1.05 0.40
N GLY A 8 1.66 1.72 1.52
CA GLY A 8 2.48 2.90 1.60
C GLY A 8 2.46 3.56 2.97
N ASP A 9 3.02 4.76 3.01
CA ASP A 9 3.04 5.62 4.18
C ASP A 9 2.30 6.91 3.84
N ARG A 10 1.10 7.05 4.40
CA ARG A 10 0.24 8.19 4.13
C ARG A 10 0.84 9.51 4.61
N LEU A 11 1.54 9.47 5.73
CA LEU A 11 2.12 10.68 6.30
C LEU A 11 3.25 11.23 5.45
N LYS A 12 4.03 10.34 4.83
CA LYS A 12 5.14 10.74 3.96
C LYS A 12 4.74 10.80 2.50
N ASP A 13 3.50 10.43 2.18
CA ASP A 13 3.00 10.36 0.81
C ASP A 13 3.90 9.49 -0.08
N GLU A 14 4.37 8.39 0.50
CA GLU A 14 5.19 7.41 -0.19
C GLU A 14 4.37 6.13 -0.39
N TRP A 15 4.34 5.64 -1.64
CA TRP A 15 3.54 4.48 -2.00
C TRP A 15 4.39 3.49 -2.75
N ILE A 16 4.19 2.20 -2.50
CA ILE A 16 4.88 1.17 -3.26
C ILE A 16 4.27 1.12 -4.66
N SER A 17 5.10 1.40 -5.67
CA SER A 17 4.66 1.36 -7.06
C SER A 17 5.03 0.04 -7.74
N ILE A 18 6.18 -0.52 -7.39
CA ILE A 18 6.64 -1.79 -7.93
C ILE A 18 7.14 -2.65 -6.78
N LEU A 19 6.64 -3.87 -6.71
CA LEU A 19 7.09 -4.84 -5.73
C LEU A 19 7.27 -6.19 -6.42
N ASP A 20 8.52 -6.64 -6.47
CA ASP A 20 8.88 -7.94 -6.99
C ASP A 20 9.61 -8.71 -5.89
N THR A 21 8.89 -9.59 -5.22
CA THR A 21 9.43 -10.35 -4.10
C THR A 21 10.43 -11.41 -4.55
N GLU A 22 10.29 -11.92 -5.77
CA GLU A 22 11.22 -12.93 -6.29
C GLU A 22 12.59 -12.36 -6.56
N ASN A 23 12.65 -11.16 -7.13
CA ASN A 23 13.90 -10.48 -7.45
C ASN A 23 14.31 -9.45 -6.40
N LYS A 24 13.56 -9.36 -5.32
CA LYS A 24 13.80 -8.42 -4.22
C LYS A 24 13.91 -6.98 -4.68
N LYS A 25 13.05 -6.61 -5.62
CA LYS A 25 12.99 -5.24 -6.15
C LYS A 25 11.77 -4.54 -5.62
N MET A 26 11.96 -3.31 -5.19
CA MET A 26 10.88 -2.48 -4.70
C MET A 26 11.14 -1.03 -5.06
N LYS A 27 10.11 -0.35 -5.55
CA LYS A 27 10.20 1.07 -5.86
C LYS A 27 9.06 1.81 -5.21
N PHE A 28 9.34 3.02 -4.76
CA PHE A 28 8.35 3.92 -4.21
C PHE A 28 8.00 5.01 -5.22
N ALA A 29 6.76 5.46 -5.13
CA ALA A 29 6.31 6.65 -5.84
C ALA A 29 5.79 7.64 -4.82
N PHE A 30 5.82 8.92 -5.17
CA PHE A 30 5.35 9.98 -4.29
C PHE A 30 3.92 10.42 -4.63
N HIS A 31 3.23 9.65 -5.46
CA HIS A 31 1.85 9.91 -5.88
C HIS A 31 1.02 8.64 -5.72
N LEU A 32 -0.12 8.78 -5.09
CA LEU A 32 -1.03 7.66 -4.91
C LEU A 32 -1.44 7.04 -6.26
N ALA A 33 -1.57 7.85 -7.29
CA ALA A 33 -1.95 7.38 -8.62
C ALA A 33 -0.95 6.37 -9.20
N ALA A 34 0.31 6.42 -8.77
CA ALA A 34 1.35 5.49 -9.21
C ALA A 34 1.50 4.27 -8.32
N ALA A 35 0.72 4.18 -7.24
CA ALA A 35 0.80 3.06 -6.32
C ALA A 35 0.33 1.76 -6.97
N LYS A 36 0.99 0.66 -6.61
CA LYS A 36 0.54 -0.65 -7.05
C LYS A 36 -0.81 -0.97 -6.40
N GLU A 37 -1.79 -1.32 -7.22
CA GLU A 37 -3.13 -1.61 -6.74
C GLU A 37 -3.35 -3.11 -6.64
N TYR A 38 -3.93 -3.52 -5.52
CA TYR A 38 -4.32 -4.89 -5.28
C TYR A 38 -5.84 -4.98 -5.29
N GLU A 39 -6.38 -6.00 -5.93
CA GLU A 39 -7.83 -6.20 -5.96
C GLU A 39 -8.37 -6.72 -4.65
N LYS A 40 -7.55 -7.45 -3.89
CA LYS A 40 -7.95 -8.05 -2.62
C LYS A 40 -7.03 -7.59 -1.50
N GLU A 41 -7.63 -7.28 -0.36
CA GLU A 41 -6.89 -6.87 0.82
C GLU A 41 -5.89 -7.93 1.27
N GLU A 42 -6.27 -9.19 1.21
CA GLU A 42 -5.41 -10.29 1.64
C GLU A 42 -4.11 -10.37 0.82
N HIS A 43 -4.17 -10.00 -0.45
CA HIS A 43 -2.97 -9.96 -1.29
C HIS A 43 -2.04 -8.81 -0.87
N ALA A 44 -2.62 -7.65 -0.57
CA ALA A 44 -1.84 -6.51 -0.10
C ALA A 44 -1.21 -6.82 1.27
N ILE A 45 -1.97 -7.45 2.16
CA ILE A 45 -1.47 -7.82 3.49
C ILE A 45 -0.32 -8.83 3.38
N ALA A 46 -0.44 -9.81 2.49
CA ALA A 46 0.61 -10.81 2.29
C ALA A 46 1.91 -10.16 1.84
N ASP A 47 1.84 -9.24 0.88
CA ASP A 47 3.01 -8.52 0.41
C ASP A 47 3.58 -7.59 1.49
N LEU A 48 2.71 -6.93 2.24
CA LEU A 48 3.15 -6.09 3.34
C LEU A 48 3.89 -6.89 4.41
N ASN A 49 3.39 -8.08 4.74
CA ASN A 49 4.05 -8.95 5.71
C ASN A 49 5.43 -9.38 5.21
N ALA A 50 5.57 -9.66 3.93
CA ALA A 50 6.86 -10.00 3.34
C ALA A 50 7.85 -8.83 3.47
N ILE A 51 7.38 -7.61 3.27
CA ILE A 51 8.20 -6.40 3.42
C ILE A 51 8.61 -6.20 4.88
N ARG A 52 7.67 -6.39 5.82
CA ARG A 52 7.95 -6.21 7.25
C ARG A 52 8.97 -7.18 7.78
N GLN A 53 9.07 -8.35 7.20
CA GLN A 53 10.06 -9.34 7.60
C GLN A 53 11.49 -8.86 7.35
N THR A 54 11.67 -7.88 6.47
CA THR A 54 12.99 -7.29 6.26
C THR A 54 13.44 -6.39 7.41
N GLY A 55 12.49 -5.91 8.22
CA GLY A 55 12.76 -5.03 9.35
C GLY A 55 13.00 -3.56 9.00
N TYR A 56 12.89 -3.19 7.72
CA TYR A 56 13.21 -1.83 7.29
C TYR A 56 12.00 -0.91 7.08
N PHE A 57 10.81 -1.45 6.93
CA PHE A 57 9.66 -0.64 6.52
C PHE A 57 8.50 -0.82 7.49
N GLU A 58 8.73 -0.47 8.75
CA GLU A 58 7.73 -0.65 9.81
C GLU A 58 6.54 0.29 9.70
N ASP A 59 6.72 1.44 9.05
CA ASP A 59 5.68 2.45 8.94
C ASP A 59 4.72 2.21 7.77
N LEU A 60 5.00 1.23 6.93
CA LEU A 60 4.13 0.92 5.81
C LEU A 60 2.86 0.24 6.28
N MET A 61 1.75 0.60 5.65
CA MET A 61 0.44 0.05 5.95
C MET A 61 -0.35 -0.17 4.67
N VAL A 62 -1.37 -1.03 4.77
CA VAL A 62 -2.32 -1.21 3.69
C VAL A 62 -3.41 -0.15 3.80
N PHE A 63 -3.73 0.50 2.70
CA PHE A 63 -4.81 1.48 2.61
C PHE A 63 -5.78 1.07 1.51
N VAL A 64 -7.02 1.51 1.64
CA VAL A 64 -8.01 1.39 0.57
C VAL A 64 -7.87 2.62 -0.31
N LYS A 65 -7.64 2.39 -1.60
CA LYS A 65 -7.63 3.46 -2.58
C LYS A 65 -9.03 3.65 -3.12
N ASP A 66 -9.57 4.83 -2.94
CA ASP A 66 -10.89 5.22 -3.42
C ASP A 66 -10.74 6.52 -4.21
N GLY A 67 -10.67 6.38 -5.55
CA GLY A 67 -10.35 7.53 -6.40
C GLY A 67 -8.95 8.04 -6.14
N ASP A 68 -8.84 9.30 -5.74
CA ASP A 68 -7.56 9.96 -5.46
C ASP A 68 -7.20 9.92 -3.97
N MET A 69 -7.93 9.16 -3.18
CA MET A 69 -7.74 9.14 -1.73
C MET A 69 -7.36 7.75 -1.25
N ALA A 70 -6.45 7.70 -0.29
CA ALA A 70 -6.12 6.48 0.44
C ALA A 70 -6.75 6.56 1.83
N ARG A 71 -7.49 5.54 2.20
CA ARG A 71 -8.17 5.46 3.49
C ARG A 71 -7.72 4.23 4.25
N ASN A 72 -7.66 4.36 5.57
CA ASN A 72 -7.42 3.21 6.42
C ASN A 72 -8.64 2.28 6.32
N PRO A 73 -8.46 1.00 5.99
CA PRO A 73 -9.59 0.08 5.85
C PRO A 73 -10.38 -0.12 7.13
N LYS A 74 -9.80 0.22 8.28
CA LYS A 74 -10.47 0.12 9.56
C LYS A 74 -11.17 1.41 9.97
N ASP A 75 -10.96 2.49 9.26
CA ASP A 75 -11.62 3.75 9.55
C ASP A 75 -13.05 3.70 9.05
N ARG A 76 -13.97 3.78 9.97
CA ARG A 76 -15.40 3.81 9.66
C ARG A 76 -15.96 5.21 9.66
N GLU A 77 -15.22 6.15 10.20
CA GLU A 77 -15.68 7.53 10.33
C GLU A 77 -14.95 8.40 9.33
N PRO A 78 -15.69 9.22 8.58
CA PRO A 78 -15.06 10.23 7.75
C PRO A 78 -14.42 11.28 8.65
N PHE A 79 -13.27 11.71 8.27
CA PHE A 79 -12.63 12.80 8.96
C PHE A 79 -13.31 14.12 8.65
#